data_df6cdbee96e136a620630b65b6e534f3
#
_entry.id   df6cdbee96e136a620630b65b6e534f3
#
_cell.length_a   1.000
_cell.length_b   1.000
_cell.length_c   1.000
_cell.angle_alpha   90.00
_cell.angle_beta   90.00
_cell.angle_gamma   90.00
#
_symmetry.space_group_name_H-M   'P 1'
#
loop_
_entity.id
_entity.type
_entity.pdbx_description
1 polymer ?
#
loop_
_entity_poly.entity_id
_entity_poly.type
_entity_poly.pdbx_seq_one_letter_code
_entity_poly.pdbx_strand_id
1 'polypeptide(L)'
;MTRRLVVRLPTDGPRSFEVVSYGRAGPGMPGRFNRAQIDRISRTVRHTPEVMVKVTGGGTRRGAVAAHFAYISRQGTLEIETDEGERIGRLEEQKRLLDDWHLELTAGQYRRPMDGGAARRATKLVHNIVLSMPAPTPPDKVLAAARQFARQKFAQRRYAMVLHTHQQHPHVHLVVKAESELGRRLHIDKQLLRDWREDFARLMREQGIAANATPRAIRGVNKTKRREGIFKAHLYGKSTVIHERMIGVATELYRSGTVEGPAAQRLETRKSLVSAWMKAAEVLDEQGEVILAGEVRYFATHLPPVLTDRQRFAGQFIRFKEQQHRAKPEGPVRGDPKVQERTL
;
A
#
# COMPACT_ATOMS: atom_id res chain seq x y z
N MET A 1 7.47 28.42 38.47
CA MET A 1 7.57 27.97 37.06
C MET A 1 6.31 27.22 36.68
N THR A 2 5.38 27.90 36.04
CA THR A 2 4.01 27.42 35.76
C THR A 2 4.01 26.67 34.43
N ARG A 3 3.79 25.34 34.47
CA ARG A 3 3.59 24.54 33.27
C ARG A 3 2.27 24.95 32.60
N ARG A 4 2.36 25.58 31.42
CA ARG A 4 1.19 25.79 30.55
C ARG A 4 0.72 24.43 30.01
N LEU A 5 -0.45 24.01 30.48
CA LEU A 5 -1.18 22.88 29.93
C LEU A 5 -1.74 23.33 28.57
N VAL A 6 -1.14 22.88 27.46
CA VAL A 6 -1.70 23.09 26.13
C VAL A 6 -2.77 22.02 25.92
N VAL A 7 -4.01 22.36 26.25
CA VAL A 7 -5.18 21.57 25.87
C VAL A 7 -5.34 21.72 24.36
N ARG A 8 -4.95 20.69 23.60
CA ARG A 8 -5.36 20.58 22.19
C ARG A 8 -6.82 20.21 22.17
N LEU A 9 -7.68 21.18 21.90
CA LEU A 9 -9.06 20.89 21.52
C LEU A 9 -9.07 20.00 20.27
N PRO A 10 -9.92 18.96 20.21
CA PRO A 10 -10.12 18.21 18.99
C PRO A 10 -10.73 19.16 17.96
N THR A 11 -10.05 19.41 16.86
CA THR A 11 -10.62 20.11 15.71
C THR A 11 -11.52 19.12 14.97
N ASP A 12 -12.72 18.91 15.51
CA ASP A 12 -13.77 18.11 14.87
C ASP A 12 -14.56 18.98 13.87
N GLY A 13 -13.86 19.50 12.87
CA GLY A 13 -14.47 19.93 11.63
C GLY A 13 -14.40 18.82 10.59
N PRO A 14 -15.35 18.74 9.63
CA PRO A 14 -15.29 17.77 8.56
C PRO A 14 -13.96 17.95 7.82
N ARG A 15 -13.10 16.90 7.83
CA ARG A 15 -11.82 16.92 7.14
C ARG A 15 -12.09 17.16 5.66
N SER A 16 -11.71 18.33 5.15
CA SER A 16 -11.77 18.60 3.72
C SER A 16 -10.78 17.67 3.02
N PHE A 17 -11.31 16.82 2.15
CA PHE A 17 -10.48 15.98 1.29
C PHE A 17 -10.04 16.78 0.08
N GLU A 18 -8.75 17.06 -0.02
CA GLU A 18 -8.18 17.54 -1.25
C GLU A 18 -7.83 16.33 -2.14
N VAL A 19 -8.70 16.06 -3.09
CA VAL A 19 -8.53 14.94 -4.02
C VAL A 19 -7.41 15.15 -5.05
N VAL A 20 -6.93 16.38 -5.17
CA VAL A 20 -5.90 16.79 -6.14
C VAL A 20 -4.51 16.92 -5.51
N SER A 21 -4.39 17.52 -4.33
CA SER A 21 -3.12 17.73 -3.63
C SER A 21 -2.77 16.66 -2.59
N TYR A 22 -3.62 15.64 -2.46
CA TYR A 22 -3.43 14.47 -1.60
C TYR A 22 -3.14 14.77 -0.11
N GLY A 23 -3.85 15.76 0.44
CA GLY A 23 -3.86 15.99 1.88
C GLY A 23 -2.79 16.98 2.37
N ARG A 24 -2.27 17.83 1.54
CA ARG A 24 -1.81 19.15 2.00
C ARG A 24 -3.06 19.96 2.33
N ALA A 25 -3.23 20.33 3.59
CA ALA A 25 -4.23 21.29 3.97
C ALA A 25 -3.89 22.63 3.29
N GLY A 26 -4.45 22.84 2.11
CA GLY A 26 -4.40 24.10 1.39
C GLY A 26 -5.74 24.82 1.53
N PRO A 27 -5.86 26.06 1.10
CA PRO A 27 -7.10 26.83 1.17
C PRO A 27 -8.11 26.33 0.14
N GLY A 28 -8.77 25.20 0.41
CA GLY A 28 -9.89 24.71 -0.41
C GLY A 28 -9.53 24.15 -1.78
N MET A 29 -10.54 23.68 -2.50
CA MET A 29 -10.42 23.23 -3.89
C MET A 29 -10.05 24.44 -4.78
N PRO A 30 -9.00 24.40 -5.63
CA PRO A 30 -8.69 25.48 -6.55
C PRO A 30 -9.85 25.68 -7.53
N GLY A 31 -10.19 26.93 -7.85
CA GLY A 31 -11.22 27.25 -8.83
C GLY A 31 -10.84 26.85 -10.27
N ARG A 32 -9.58 26.44 -10.49
CA ARG A 32 -9.08 25.93 -11.78
C ARG A 32 -7.96 24.93 -11.58
N PHE A 33 -7.97 23.82 -12.33
CA PHE A 33 -6.89 22.83 -12.36
C PHE A 33 -5.89 23.13 -13.45
N ASN A 34 -4.60 22.94 -13.15
CA ASN A 34 -3.55 22.92 -14.17
C ASN A 34 -3.49 21.54 -14.87
N ARG A 35 -2.75 21.45 -15.97
CA ARG A 35 -2.66 20.23 -16.78
C ARG A 35 -2.22 19.02 -15.98
N ALA A 36 -1.21 19.17 -15.12
CA ALA A 36 -0.71 18.07 -14.29
C ALA A 36 -1.77 17.54 -13.29
N GLN A 37 -2.63 18.43 -12.77
CA GLN A 37 -3.74 18.06 -11.89
C GLN A 37 -4.83 17.33 -12.68
N ILE A 38 -5.20 17.82 -13.87
CA ILE A 38 -6.16 17.15 -14.77
C ILE A 38 -5.66 15.75 -15.12
N ASP A 39 -4.41 15.61 -15.53
CA ASP A 39 -3.82 14.30 -15.85
C ASP A 39 -3.79 13.36 -14.64
N ARG A 40 -3.59 13.88 -13.44
CA ARG A 40 -3.62 13.10 -12.19
C ARG A 40 -5.03 12.63 -11.87
N ILE A 41 -6.03 13.50 -12.00
CA ILE A 41 -7.45 13.15 -11.84
C ILE A 41 -7.80 12.06 -12.84
N SER A 42 -7.51 12.27 -14.13
CA SER A 42 -7.76 11.31 -15.19
C SER A 42 -7.17 9.93 -14.90
N ARG A 43 -5.88 9.86 -14.54
CA ARG A 43 -5.24 8.58 -14.15
C ARG A 43 -5.95 7.91 -12.96
N THR A 44 -6.42 8.69 -12.00
CA THR A 44 -7.07 8.15 -10.80
C THR A 44 -8.43 7.55 -11.12
N VAL A 45 -9.29 8.28 -11.84
CA VAL A 45 -10.65 7.83 -12.14
C VAL A 45 -10.68 6.69 -13.17
N ARG A 46 -9.69 6.63 -14.04
CA ARG A 46 -9.48 5.53 -15.01
C ARG A 46 -8.73 4.34 -14.44
N HIS A 47 -8.55 4.28 -13.12
CA HIS A 47 -7.92 3.17 -12.41
C HIS A 47 -6.51 2.80 -12.92
N THR A 48 -5.73 3.79 -13.36
CA THR A 48 -4.33 3.56 -13.75
C THR A 48 -3.58 2.82 -12.64
N PRO A 49 -2.75 1.81 -12.96
CA PRO A 49 -2.02 1.03 -11.96
C PRO A 49 -1.22 1.88 -11.00
N GLU A 50 -1.31 1.56 -9.71
CA GLU A 50 -0.67 2.32 -8.64
C GLU A 50 0.71 1.76 -8.29
N VAL A 51 1.72 2.63 -8.27
CA VAL A 51 3.03 2.25 -7.76
C VAL A 51 2.99 1.97 -6.27
N MET A 52 3.93 1.16 -5.80
CA MET A 52 4.18 0.99 -4.38
C MET A 52 5.62 1.37 -4.05
N VAL A 53 5.78 2.37 -3.17
CA VAL A 53 7.04 2.67 -2.50
C VAL A 53 6.84 2.49 -1.01
N LYS A 54 7.61 1.59 -0.40
CA LYS A 54 7.45 1.22 1.00
C LYS A 54 8.81 1.07 1.67
N VAL A 55 9.00 1.69 2.84
CA VAL A 55 10.11 1.38 3.74
C VAL A 55 9.72 0.16 4.57
N THR A 56 10.42 -0.95 4.38
CA THR A 56 10.11 -2.23 5.04
C THR A 56 10.86 -2.42 6.34
N GLY A 57 11.91 -1.63 6.57
CA GLY A 57 12.74 -1.74 7.76
C GLY A 57 14.04 -0.97 7.65
N GLY A 58 15.10 -1.56 8.22
CA GLY A 58 16.47 -1.06 8.19
C GLY A 58 17.30 -1.74 9.26
N GLY A 59 18.56 -2.03 8.97
CA GLY A 59 19.50 -2.63 9.90
C GLY A 59 20.08 -1.60 10.88
N THR A 60 20.25 -2.00 12.15
CA THR A 60 20.88 -1.20 13.18
C THR A 60 22.27 -1.74 13.56
N ARG A 61 22.69 -2.86 12.99
CA ARG A 61 23.99 -3.52 13.15
C ARG A 61 24.42 -4.09 11.81
N ARG A 62 25.74 -4.15 11.57
CA ARG A 62 26.31 -4.71 10.33
C ARG A 62 25.79 -6.12 10.02
N GLY A 63 25.76 -7.02 11.02
CA GLY A 63 25.23 -8.38 10.84
C GLY A 63 23.76 -8.43 10.39
N ALA A 64 22.90 -7.51 10.88
CA ALA A 64 21.50 -7.44 10.43
C ALA A 64 21.40 -6.94 8.99
N VAL A 65 22.31 -6.06 8.56
CA VAL A 65 22.39 -5.60 7.16
C VAL A 65 22.87 -6.75 6.27
N ALA A 66 23.92 -7.47 6.66
CA ALA A 66 24.43 -8.64 5.93
C ALA A 66 23.36 -9.73 5.77
N ALA A 67 22.64 -10.05 6.83
CA ALA A 67 21.54 -11.02 6.77
C ALA A 67 20.43 -10.56 5.81
N HIS A 68 20.16 -9.24 5.73
CA HIS A 68 19.20 -8.71 4.78
C HIS A 68 19.68 -8.78 3.33
N PHE A 69 20.97 -8.52 3.07
CA PHE A 69 21.56 -8.70 1.75
C PHE A 69 21.49 -10.16 1.30
N ALA A 70 21.87 -11.10 2.16
CA ALA A 70 21.75 -12.54 1.86
C ALA A 70 20.27 -12.93 1.58
N TYR A 71 19.33 -12.36 2.31
CA TYR A 71 17.90 -12.60 2.09
C TYR A 71 17.41 -12.08 0.73
N ILE A 72 17.72 -10.82 0.35
CA ILE A 72 17.26 -10.23 -0.91
C ILE A 72 18.00 -10.78 -2.12
N SER A 73 19.29 -11.19 -1.98
CA SER A 73 20.04 -11.88 -3.03
C SER A 73 19.72 -13.37 -3.11
N ARG A 74 18.81 -13.89 -2.24
CA ARG A 74 18.51 -15.31 -2.15
C ARG A 74 19.76 -16.16 -2.00
N GLN A 75 20.54 -15.85 -0.98
CA GLN A 75 21.81 -16.51 -0.69
C GLN A 75 22.81 -16.43 -1.87
N GLY A 76 22.80 -15.29 -2.59
CA GLY A 76 23.71 -15.05 -3.70
C GLY A 76 23.26 -15.60 -5.06
N THR A 77 22.03 -16.14 -5.16
CA THR A 77 21.49 -16.60 -6.45
C THR A 77 21.01 -15.45 -7.35
N LEU A 78 20.70 -14.29 -6.76
CA LEU A 78 20.35 -13.06 -7.47
C LEU A 78 21.48 -12.04 -7.32
N GLU A 79 21.84 -11.41 -8.42
CA GLU A 79 22.85 -10.35 -8.42
C GLU A 79 22.32 -9.10 -7.72
N ILE A 80 23.18 -8.48 -6.94
CA ILE A 80 23.00 -7.17 -6.35
C ILE A 80 23.67 -6.14 -7.27
N GLU A 81 22.96 -5.11 -7.66
CA GLU A 81 23.49 -3.97 -8.39
C GLU A 81 23.80 -2.84 -7.41
N THR A 82 25.02 -2.32 -7.42
CA THR A 82 25.48 -1.23 -6.54
C THR A 82 25.21 0.14 -7.15
N ASP A 83 25.43 1.19 -6.34
CA ASP A 83 25.40 2.60 -6.77
C ASP A 83 26.45 2.92 -7.84
N GLU A 84 27.54 2.18 -7.90
CA GLU A 84 28.61 2.29 -8.92
C GLU A 84 28.29 1.49 -10.20
N GLY A 85 27.19 0.73 -10.19
CA GLY A 85 26.76 -0.09 -11.33
C GLY A 85 27.39 -1.50 -11.35
N GLU A 86 28.16 -1.85 -10.33
CA GLU A 86 28.72 -3.19 -10.20
C GLU A 86 27.62 -4.21 -9.93
N ARG A 87 27.81 -5.45 -10.41
CA ARG A 87 26.94 -6.58 -10.16
C ARG A 87 27.66 -7.60 -9.30
N ILE A 88 27.11 -7.86 -8.14
CA ILE A 88 27.67 -8.68 -7.08
C ILE A 88 26.75 -9.88 -6.84
N GLY A 89 27.26 -11.11 -7.03
CA GLY A 89 26.48 -12.32 -6.80
C GLY A 89 26.88 -13.04 -5.52
N ARG A 90 28.19 -13.23 -5.31
CA ARG A 90 28.73 -14.07 -4.24
C ARG A 90 28.58 -13.43 -2.86
N LEU A 91 28.31 -14.24 -1.84
CA LEU A 91 28.18 -13.75 -0.45
C LEU A 91 29.45 -13.06 0.07
N GLU A 92 30.63 -13.51 -0.36
CA GLU A 92 31.91 -12.88 0.03
C GLU A 92 32.05 -11.47 -0.57
N GLU A 93 31.61 -11.27 -1.78
CA GLU A 93 31.58 -9.94 -2.43
C GLU A 93 30.58 -9.00 -1.71
N GLN A 94 29.43 -9.54 -1.28
CA GLN A 94 28.45 -8.79 -0.49
C GLN A 94 29.03 -8.37 0.86
N LYS A 95 29.89 -9.18 1.49
CA LYS A 95 30.59 -8.80 2.74
C LYS A 95 31.57 -7.65 2.48
N ARG A 96 32.35 -7.70 1.38
CA ARG A 96 33.29 -6.63 0.99
C ARG A 96 32.54 -5.33 0.74
N LEU A 97 31.41 -5.37 0.01
CA LEU A 97 30.55 -4.20 -0.18
C LEU A 97 30.13 -3.54 1.14
N LEU A 98 29.79 -4.34 2.16
CA LEU A 98 29.42 -3.84 3.48
C LEU A 98 30.61 -3.25 4.25
N ASP A 99 31.82 -3.74 4.04
CA ASP A 99 33.04 -3.19 4.59
C ASP A 99 33.33 -1.80 3.97
N ASP A 100 33.16 -1.65 2.64
CA ASP A 100 33.30 -0.39 1.91
C ASP A 100 32.25 0.66 2.34
N TRP A 101 31.10 0.22 2.84
CA TRP A 101 30.11 1.13 3.39
C TRP A 101 30.45 1.68 4.78
N HIS A 102 31.50 1.19 5.43
CA HIS A 102 31.99 1.62 6.75
C HIS A 102 30.86 1.70 7.82
N LEU A 103 29.97 0.71 7.84
CA LEU A 103 28.78 0.72 8.71
C LEU A 103 29.14 0.72 10.19
N GLU A 104 30.28 0.19 10.58
CA GLU A 104 30.73 0.14 11.99
C GLU A 104 31.19 1.50 12.47
N LEU A 105 31.87 2.28 11.64
CA LEU A 105 32.25 3.66 11.95
C LEU A 105 31.01 4.51 12.16
N THR A 106 30.02 4.40 11.29
CA THR A 106 28.72 5.07 11.43
C THR A 106 28.03 4.64 12.74
N ALA A 107 28.05 3.35 13.09
CA ALA A 107 27.46 2.85 14.34
C ALA A 107 28.17 3.42 15.58
N GLY A 108 29.50 3.55 15.54
CA GLY A 108 30.31 4.12 16.60
C GLY A 108 30.00 5.59 16.92
N GLN A 109 29.82 6.40 15.88
CA GLN A 109 29.52 7.85 16.01
C GLN A 109 28.17 8.11 16.72
N TYR A 110 27.21 7.19 16.63
CA TYR A 110 25.87 7.34 17.20
C TYR A 110 25.65 6.54 18.50
N ARG A 111 26.67 5.83 18.99
CA ARG A 111 26.67 5.26 20.33
C ARG A 111 26.99 6.37 21.33
N ARG A 112 25.95 7.06 21.83
CA ARG A 112 26.13 7.95 22.98
C ARG A 112 26.31 7.11 24.26
N PRO A 113 27.19 7.54 25.21
CA PRO A 113 27.25 6.94 26.55
C PRO A 113 25.87 6.96 27.20
N MET A 114 25.56 5.92 27.96
CA MET A 114 24.28 5.80 28.65
C MET A 114 24.36 6.71 29.91
N ASP A 115 23.94 7.96 29.77
CA ASP A 115 23.48 8.74 30.91
C ASP A 115 22.01 8.37 31.13
N GLY A 116 21.73 7.65 32.21
CA GLY A 116 20.47 7.35 32.94
C GLY A 116 19.08 7.60 32.35
N GLY A 117 18.91 7.74 31.06
CA GLY A 117 17.64 8.01 30.38
C GLY A 117 17.14 6.82 29.56
N ALA A 118 15.82 6.70 29.45
CA ALA A 118 15.11 5.63 28.74
C ALA A 118 15.79 5.20 27.43
N ALA A 119 15.94 3.88 27.22
CA ALA A 119 16.63 3.26 26.10
C ALA A 119 16.18 3.87 24.75
N ARG A 120 16.99 4.73 24.16
CA ARG A 120 16.74 5.30 22.83
C ARG A 120 16.81 4.18 21.80
N ARG A 121 15.83 4.15 20.90
CA ARG A 121 15.83 3.22 19.76
C ARG A 121 17.18 3.27 19.04
N ALA A 122 17.77 2.09 18.83
CA ALA A 122 19.02 1.96 18.10
C ALA A 122 18.92 2.63 16.71
N THR A 123 19.94 3.39 16.37
CA THR A 123 19.99 4.17 15.13
C THR A 123 20.14 3.24 13.92
N LYS A 124 19.32 3.41 12.90
CA LYS A 124 19.43 2.62 11.68
C LYS A 124 20.69 2.99 10.89
N LEU A 125 21.41 1.98 10.42
CA LEU A 125 22.58 2.13 9.54
C LEU A 125 22.14 2.20 8.07
N VAL A 126 21.05 1.49 7.73
CA VAL A 126 20.46 1.45 6.39
C VAL A 126 18.95 1.54 6.44
N HIS A 127 18.34 1.94 5.34
CA HIS A 127 16.91 1.86 5.09
C HIS A 127 16.64 0.84 3.99
N ASN A 128 15.71 -0.08 4.25
CA ASN A 128 15.24 -1.07 3.28
C ASN A 128 13.97 -0.55 2.62
N ILE A 129 14.02 -0.33 1.33
CA ILE A 129 12.95 0.25 0.52
C ILE A 129 12.52 -0.78 -0.52
N VAL A 130 11.24 -0.86 -0.80
CA VAL A 130 10.70 -1.68 -1.90
C VAL A 130 9.98 -0.77 -2.86
N LEU A 131 10.36 -0.87 -4.14
CA LEU A 131 9.72 -0.23 -5.28
C LEU A 131 9.01 -1.32 -6.08
N SER A 132 7.71 -1.19 -6.34
CA SER A 132 6.95 -2.25 -7.01
C SER A 132 5.83 -1.69 -7.88
N MET A 133 5.50 -2.47 -8.92
CA MET A 133 4.32 -2.29 -9.76
C MET A 133 3.43 -3.53 -9.73
N PRO A 134 2.12 -3.40 -9.91
CA PRO A 134 1.25 -4.56 -10.08
C PRO A 134 1.52 -5.30 -11.41
N ALA A 135 1.21 -6.60 -11.46
CA ALA A 135 1.19 -7.34 -12.73
C ALA A 135 0.14 -6.74 -13.69
N PRO A 136 0.36 -6.83 -15.00
CA PRO A 136 1.45 -7.50 -15.73
C PRO A 136 2.58 -6.55 -16.17
N THR A 137 3.13 -5.74 -15.26
CA THR A 137 4.23 -4.80 -15.59
C THR A 137 5.52 -5.56 -15.92
N PRO A 138 6.22 -5.26 -17.05
CA PRO A 138 7.51 -5.85 -17.40
C PRO A 138 8.58 -5.54 -16.33
N PRO A 139 9.29 -6.56 -15.79
CA PRO A 139 10.26 -6.38 -14.72
C PRO A 139 11.46 -5.49 -15.07
N ASP A 140 11.91 -5.54 -16.33
CA ASP A 140 12.99 -4.70 -16.85
C ASP A 140 12.65 -3.21 -16.75
N LYS A 141 11.41 -2.83 -17.02
CA LYS A 141 10.91 -1.46 -16.89
C LYS A 141 10.87 -1.00 -15.43
N VAL A 142 10.49 -1.91 -14.51
CA VAL A 142 10.52 -1.62 -13.07
C VAL A 142 11.95 -1.39 -12.61
N LEU A 143 12.90 -2.23 -13.06
CA LEU A 143 14.31 -2.07 -12.74
C LEU A 143 14.90 -0.79 -13.32
N ALA A 144 14.60 -0.45 -14.57
CA ALA A 144 15.06 0.79 -15.21
C ALA A 144 14.56 2.03 -14.45
N ALA A 145 13.28 2.08 -14.09
CA ALA A 145 12.72 3.16 -13.28
C ALA A 145 13.34 3.21 -11.87
N ALA A 146 13.61 2.04 -11.26
CA ALA A 146 14.24 1.96 -9.93
C ALA A 146 15.70 2.48 -9.95
N ARG A 147 16.46 2.19 -11.00
CA ARG A 147 17.81 2.74 -11.21
C ARG A 147 17.79 4.26 -11.29
N GLN A 148 16.91 4.83 -12.11
CA GLN A 148 16.76 6.26 -12.22
C GLN A 148 16.31 6.89 -10.89
N PHE A 149 15.36 6.26 -10.20
CA PHE A 149 14.91 6.69 -8.88
C PHE A 149 16.07 6.72 -7.88
N ALA A 150 16.85 5.64 -7.79
CA ALA A 150 17.96 5.56 -6.87
C ALA A 150 19.03 6.63 -7.15
N ARG A 151 19.41 6.83 -8.40
CA ARG A 151 20.36 7.88 -8.82
C ARG A 151 19.86 9.29 -8.47
N GLN A 152 18.58 9.59 -8.69
CA GLN A 152 18.01 10.91 -8.39
C GLN A 152 17.85 11.18 -6.89
N LYS A 153 17.50 10.16 -6.10
CA LYS A 153 17.17 10.33 -4.68
C LYS A 153 18.35 10.08 -3.74
N PHE A 154 19.32 9.30 -4.17
CA PHE A 154 20.42 8.83 -3.32
C PHE A 154 21.81 9.08 -3.91
N ALA A 155 21.97 10.07 -4.78
CA ALA A 155 23.24 10.41 -5.44
C ALA A 155 24.43 10.59 -4.48
N GLN A 156 24.18 11.00 -3.23
CA GLN A 156 25.20 11.21 -2.20
C GLN A 156 25.24 10.11 -1.14
N ARG A 157 24.70 8.91 -1.46
CA ARG A 157 24.58 7.79 -0.53
C ARG A 157 24.90 6.50 -1.24
N ARG A 158 25.59 5.64 -0.53
CA ARG A 158 25.77 4.26 -0.97
C ARG A 158 24.42 3.55 -0.98
N TYR A 159 24.12 2.83 -2.04
CA TYR A 159 22.95 2.00 -2.14
C TYR A 159 23.22 0.73 -2.96
N ALA A 160 22.36 -0.25 -2.78
CA ALA A 160 22.38 -1.47 -3.57
C ALA A 160 20.96 -1.96 -3.80
N MET A 161 20.70 -2.62 -4.94
CA MET A 161 19.38 -3.06 -5.32
C MET A 161 19.37 -4.46 -5.90
N VAL A 162 18.23 -5.14 -5.74
CA VAL A 162 17.98 -6.48 -6.31
C VAL A 162 16.57 -6.52 -6.90
N LEU A 163 16.45 -6.98 -8.14
CA LEU A 163 15.15 -7.21 -8.79
C LEU A 163 14.60 -8.59 -8.41
N HIS A 164 13.35 -8.63 -7.98
CA HIS A 164 12.61 -9.87 -7.72
C HIS A 164 11.44 -10.02 -8.70
N THR A 165 11.40 -11.17 -9.39
CA THR A 165 10.39 -11.51 -10.40
C THR A 165 9.56 -12.74 -10.04
N HIS A 166 9.90 -13.44 -8.94
CA HIS A 166 9.28 -14.70 -8.53
C HIS A 166 7.88 -14.54 -7.91
N GLN A 167 7.50 -13.33 -7.58
CA GLN A 167 6.16 -13.00 -7.09
C GLN A 167 5.33 -12.40 -8.24
N GLN A 168 4.01 -12.43 -8.07
CA GLN A 168 3.08 -11.89 -9.05
C GLN A 168 3.39 -10.42 -9.43
N HIS A 169 3.91 -9.63 -8.49
CA HIS A 169 4.25 -8.24 -8.71
C HIS A 169 5.77 -8.06 -8.79
N PRO A 170 6.33 -7.60 -9.92
CA PRO A 170 7.76 -7.30 -10.02
C PRO A 170 8.11 -6.18 -9.03
N HIS A 171 9.22 -6.36 -8.32
CA HIS A 171 9.65 -5.39 -7.33
C HIS A 171 11.17 -5.38 -7.17
N VAL A 172 11.68 -4.20 -6.83
CA VAL A 172 13.09 -3.97 -6.54
C VAL A 172 13.23 -3.74 -5.04
N HIS A 173 14.07 -4.54 -4.39
CA HIS A 173 14.59 -4.24 -3.07
C HIS A 173 15.75 -3.27 -3.21
N LEU A 174 15.68 -2.15 -2.53
CA LEU A 174 16.69 -1.12 -2.49
C LEU A 174 17.14 -0.91 -1.04
N VAL A 175 18.41 -1.14 -0.77
CA VAL A 175 19.06 -0.89 0.52
C VAL A 175 19.89 0.37 0.40
N VAL A 176 19.60 1.36 1.23
CA VAL A 176 20.25 2.68 1.17
C VAL A 176 20.94 2.96 2.50
N LYS A 177 22.22 3.35 2.47
CA LYS A 177 22.95 3.80 3.66
C LYS A 177 22.24 5.02 4.25
N ALA A 178 21.95 4.97 5.55
CA ALA A 178 21.17 6.02 6.22
C ALA A 178 21.92 7.35 6.30
N GLU A 179 23.24 7.30 6.28
CA GLU A 179 24.13 8.46 6.28
C GLU A 179 24.68 8.72 4.87
N SER A 180 24.75 9.99 4.46
CA SER A 180 25.39 10.38 3.21
C SER A 180 26.91 10.45 3.39
N GLU A 181 27.64 10.59 2.30
CA GLU A 181 29.10 10.85 2.31
C GLU A 181 29.46 12.12 3.08
N LEU A 182 28.54 13.10 3.12
CA LEU A 182 28.68 14.34 3.88
C LEU A 182 28.19 14.24 5.34
N GLY A 183 27.98 13.04 5.87
CA GLY A 183 27.54 12.82 7.26
C GLY A 183 26.07 13.16 7.51
N ARG A 184 25.28 13.53 6.51
CA ARG A 184 23.85 13.86 6.68
C ARG A 184 22.98 12.62 6.71
N ARG A 185 22.13 12.50 7.73
CA ARG A 185 21.22 11.37 7.87
C ARG A 185 19.95 11.53 7.04
N LEU A 186 19.52 10.42 6.43
CA LEU A 186 18.25 10.34 5.74
C LEU A 186 17.09 10.24 6.75
N HIS A 187 16.25 11.25 6.78
CA HIS A 187 15.01 11.25 7.53
C HIS A 187 13.86 10.96 6.58
N ILE A 188 13.11 9.88 6.85
CA ILE A 188 11.99 9.46 6.00
C ILE A 188 10.68 9.70 6.75
N ASP A 189 9.96 10.70 6.34
CA ASP A 189 8.64 11.03 6.84
C ASP A 189 7.52 10.65 5.85
N LYS A 190 6.28 10.97 6.21
CA LYS A 190 5.12 10.66 5.37
C LYS A 190 5.07 11.51 4.08
N GLN A 191 5.60 12.73 4.13
CA GLN A 191 5.63 13.61 2.97
C GLN A 191 6.64 13.10 1.95
N LEU A 192 7.87 12.84 2.36
CA LEU A 192 8.91 12.28 1.51
C LEU A 192 8.48 10.97 0.85
N LEU A 193 7.76 10.11 1.58
CA LEU A 193 7.21 8.87 1.00
C LEU A 193 6.11 9.13 -0.04
N ARG A 194 5.36 10.22 0.04
CA ARG A 194 4.41 10.63 -1.01
C ARG A 194 5.17 11.11 -2.23
N ASP A 195 6.13 12.00 -2.03
CA ASP A 195 6.96 12.54 -3.10
C ASP A 195 7.70 11.41 -3.84
N TRP A 196 8.24 10.44 -3.13
CA TRP A 196 8.87 9.26 -3.73
C TRP A 196 7.92 8.41 -4.57
N ARG A 197 6.65 8.27 -4.16
CA ARG A 197 5.66 7.55 -4.97
C ARG A 197 5.35 8.32 -6.25
N GLU A 198 5.18 9.62 -6.17
CA GLU A 198 4.94 10.47 -7.34
C GLU A 198 6.13 10.42 -8.32
N ASP A 199 7.35 10.52 -7.80
CA ASP A 199 8.56 10.41 -8.62
C ASP A 199 8.69 9.03 -9.27
N PHE A 200 8.48 7.97 -8.50
CA PHE A 200 8.56 6.61 -9.06
C PHE A 200 7.46 6.36 -10.10
N ALA A 201 6.24 6.86 -9.89
CA ALA A 201 5.18 6.79 -10.90
C ALA A 201 5.52 7.60 -12.17
N ARG A 202 6.17 8.76 -12.02
CA ARG A 202 6.67 9.55 -13.16
C ARG A 202 7.73 8.76 -13.94
N LEU A 203 8.71 8.20 -13.24
CA LEU A 203 9.78 7.40 -13.85
C LEU A 203 9.23 6.15 -14.55
N MET A 204 8.20 5.50 -14.01
CA MET A 204 7.52 4.40 -14.70
C MET A 204 6.86 4.86 -16.01
N ARG A 205 6.21 6.05 -16.00
CA ARG A 205 5.63 6.61 -17.24
C ARG A 205 6.69 6.97 -18.27
N GLU A 206 7.85 7.44 -17.85
CA GLU A 206 9.02 7.66 -18.73
C GLU A 206 9.53 6.36 -19.37
N GLN A 207 9.29 5.22 -18.73
CA GLN A 207 9.54 3.89 -19.32
C GLN A 207 8.39 3.38 -20.20
N GLY A 208 7.38 4.22 -20.50
CA GLY A 208 6.20 3.85 -21.29
C GLY A 208 5.16 3.05 -20.52
N ILE A 209 5.24 2.93 -19.21
CA ILE A 209 4.30 2.17 -18.38
C ILE A 209 3.30 3.11 -17.72
N ALA A 210 2.01 2.86 -17.93
CA ALA A 210 0.96 3.58 -17.23
C ALA A 210 1.10 3.39 -15.71
N ALA A 211 1.30 4.48 -14.97
CA ALA A 211 1.53 4.44 -13.54
C ALA A 211 0.97 5.67 -12.82
N ASN A 212 0.44 5.45 -11.61
CA ASN A 212 -0.13 6.48 -10.76
C ASN A 212 0.36 6.33 -9.30
N ALA A 213 0.16 7.39 -8.49
CA ALA A 213 0.59 7.44 -7.10
C ALA A 213 -0.49 7.96 -6.15
N THR A 214 -1.76 7.69 -6.45
CA THR A 214 -2.89 8.19 -5.67
C THR A 214 -3.03 7.46 -4.33
N PRO A 215 -3.12 8.19 -3.20
CA PRO A 215 -3.39 7.57 -1.91
C PRO A 215 -4.69 6.75 -1.90
N ARG A 216 -4.68 5.61 -1.21
CA ARG A 216 -5.87 4.75 -1.09
C ARG A 216 -7.09 5.47 -0.54
N ALA A 217 -6.91 6.39 0.41
CA ALA A 217 -8.00 7.18 0.99
C ALA A 217 -8.75 7.97 -0.08
N ILE A 218 -8.04 8.58 -1.02
CA ILE A 218 -8.61 9.35 -2.14
C ILE A 218 -9.37 8.46 -3.13
N ARG A 219 -8.91 7.22 -3.33
CA ARG A 219 -9.60 6.21 -4.14
C ARG A 219 -10.73 5.50 -3.40
N GLY A 220 -11.02 5.90 -2.17
CA GLY A 220 -12.04 5.25 -1.34
C GLY A 220 -11.72 3.81 -0.95
N VAL A 221 -10.48 3.35 -1.12
CA VAL A 221 -10.08 1.97 -0.81
C VAL A 221 -9.72 1.85 0.67
N ASN A 222 -10.53 1.10 1.41
CA ASN A 222 -10.26 0.74 2.80
C ASN A 222 -9.46 -0.55 2.86
N LYS A 223 -8.31 -0.52 3.53
CA LYS A 223 -7.50 -1.70 3.79
C LYS A 223 -7.58 -2.09 5.26
N THR A 224 -7.89 -3.34 5.51
CA THR A 224 -7.73 -3.92 6.84
C THR A 224 -6.27 -4.04 7.21
N LYS A 225 -5.91 -3.51 8.38
CA LYS A 225 -4.59 -3.73 8.94
C LYS A 225 -4.51 -5.14 9.52
N ARG A 226 -3.90 -6.08 8.81
CA ARG A 226 -3.55 -7.39 9.36
C ARG A 226 -2.06 -7.42 9.64
N ARG A 227 -1.64 -8.01 10.76
CA ARG A 227 -0.23 -8.32 11.02
C ARG A 227 0.24 -9.30 9.95
N GLU A 228 1.47 -9.16 9.48
CA GLU A 228 2.00 -9.98 8.36
C GLU A 228 1.92 -11.48 8.65
N GLY A 229 2.22 -11.92 9.87
CA GLY A 229 2.11 -13.32 10.28
C GLY A 229 0.67 -13.85 10.19
N ILE A 230 -0.33 -13.06 10.63
CA ILE A 230 -1.75 -13.43 10.51
C ILE A 230 -2.17 -13.50 9.04
N PHE A 231 -1.68 -12.57 8.23
CA PHE A 231 -1.96 -12.55 6.80
C PHE A 231 -1.37 -13.78 6.08
N LYS A 232 -0.09 -14.09 6.33
CA LYS A 232 0.56 -15.28 5.77
C LYS A 232 -0.13 -16.57 6.24
N ALA A 233 -0.39 -16.69 7.54
CA ALA A 233 -1.11 -17.85 8.07
C ALA A 233 -2.51 -18.01 7.44
N HIS A 234 -3.19 -16.91 7.16
CA HIS A 234 -4.49 -16.93 6.48
C HIS A 234 -4.39 -17.41 5.03
N LEU A 235 -3.38 -16.95 4.27
CA LEU A 235 -3.13 -17.39 2.89
C LEU A 235 -2.91 -18.91 2.80
N TYR A 236 -2.30 -19.51 3.81
CA TYR A 236 -2.06 -20.96 3.89
C TYR A 236 -3.18 -21.73 4.63
N GLY A 237 -4.32 -21.09 4.93
CA GLY A 237 -5.42 -21.73 5.65
C GLY A 237 -5.14 -22.06 7.12
N LYS A 238 -4.02 -21.55 7.68
CA LYS A 238 -3.53 -21.90 9.04
C LYS A 238 -3.79 -20.83 10.11
N SER A 239 -4.58 -19.80 9.82
CA SER A 239 -4.83 -18.71 10.77
C SER A 239 -5.98 -19.03 11.72
N THR A 240 -5.68 -19.44 12.94
CA THR A 240 -6.68 -19.62 14.02
C THR A 240 -7.43 -18.33 14.32
N VAL A 241 -6.73 -17.19 14.37
CA VAL A 241 -7.33 -15.86 14.62
C VAL A 241 -8.38 -15.47 13.57
N ILE A 242 -8.14 -15.76 12.30
CA ILE A 242 -9.13 -15.48 11.25
C ILE A 242 -10.27 -16.48 11.32
N HIS A 243 -9.97 -17.75 11.57
CA HIS A 243 -10.98 -18.80 11.72
C HIS A 243 -11.96 -18.50 12.86
N GLU A 244 -11.46 -18.16 14.05
CA GLU A 244 -12.28 -17.74 15.19
C GLU A 244 -13.16 -16.52 14.87
N ARG A 245 -12.61 -15.53 14.18
CA ARG A 245 -13.39 -14.36 13.72
C ARG A 245 -14.49 -14.75 12.74
N MET A 246 -14.21 -15.67 11.83
CA MET A 246 -15.21 -16.18 10.88
C MET A 246 -16.32 -16.95 11.60
N ILE A 247 -16.01 -17.82 12.56
CA ILE A 247 -16.99 -18.51 13.40
C ILE A 247 -17.87 -17.50 14.14
N GLY A 248 -17.26 -16.50 14.79
CA GLY A 248 -18.01 -15.46 15.51
C GLY A 248 -18.97 -14.70 14.60
N VAL A 249 -18.56 -14.37 13.38
CA VAL A 249 -19.42 -13.72 12.38
C VAL A 249 -20.54 -14.65 11.91
N ALA A 250 -20.26 -15.92 11.67
CA ALA A 250 -21.27 -16.90 11.26
C ALA A 250 -22.33 -17.08 12.36
N THR A 251 -21.90 -17.15 13.62
CA THR A 251 -22.81 -17.28 14.78
C THR A 251 -23.68 -16.02 14.94
N GLU A 252 -23.10 -14.82 14.80
CA GLU A 252 -23.87 -13.58 14.86
C GLU A 252 -24.87 -13.49 13.71
N LEU A 253 -24.44 -13.78 12.49
CA LEU A 253 -25.31 -13.78 11.32
C LEU A 253 -26.49 -14.79 11.47
N TYR A 254 -26.21 -15.95 12.06
CA TYR A 254 -27.25 -16.96 12.34
C TYR A 254 -28.26 -16.46 13.38
N ARG A 255 -27.79 -15.75 14.44
CA ARG A 255 -28.66 -15.28 15.53
C ARG A 255 -29.48 -14.05 15.18
N SER A 256 -28.87 -13.08 14.50
CA SER A 256 -29.44 -11.73 14.28
C SER A 256 -29.75 -11.41 12.81
N GLY A 257 -29.31 -12.25 11.86
CA GLY A 257 -29.44 -11.98 10.43
C GLY A 257 -28.51 -10.86 9.91
N THR A 258 -27.83 -10.14 10.80
CA THR A 258 -26.99 -9.00 10.47
C THR A 258 -25.67 -9.03 11.23
N VAL A 259 -24.71 -8.23 10.80
CA VAL A 259 -23.44 -8.01 11.51
C VAL A 259 -23.18 -6.52 11.63
N GLU A 260 -22.44 -6.13 12.68
CA GLU A 260 -22.10 -4.74 12.95
C GLU A 260 -21.47 -4.05 11.73
N GLY A 261 -22.00 -2.89 11.40
CA GLY A 261 -21.57 -2.03 10.30
C GLY A 261 -20.32 -1.18 10.62
N PRO A 262 -19.89 -0.33 9.69
CA PRO A 262 -18.80 0.61 9.91
C PRO A 262 -19.24 1.71 10.88
N ALA A 263 -18.28 2.19 11.70
CA ALA A 263 -18.52 3.33 12.58
C ALA A 263 -18.98 4.57 11.78
N ALA A 264 -19.86 5.38 12.37
CA ALA A 264 -20.44 6.58 11.75
C ALA A 264 -19.36 7.51 11.14
N GLN A 265 -18.25 7.70 11.84
CA GLN A 265 -17.14 8.51 11.34
C GLN A 265 -16.55 8.03 10.00
N ARG A 266 -16.56 6.72 9.73
CA ARG A 266 -16.10 6.19 8.42
C ARG A 266 -17.09 6.51 7.30
N LEU A 267 -18.38 6.52 7.62
CA LEU A 267 -19.43 6.89 6.67
C LEU A 267 -19.35 8.38 6.35
N GLU A 268 -19.15 9.24 7.36
CA GLU A 268 -18.93 10.68 7.17
C GLU A 268 -17.66 10.97 6.36
N THR A 269 -16.59 10.26 6.63
CA THR A 269 -15.38 10.33 5.81
C THR A 269 -15.66 9.97 4.34
N ARG A 270 -16.51 8.96 4.09
CA ARG A 270 -16.93 8.59 2.74
C ARG A 270 -17.76 9.67 2.07
N LYS A 271 -18.73 10.25 2.76
CA LYS A 271 -19.54 11.36 2.25
C LYS A 271 -18.68 12.57 1.88
N SER A 272 -17.74 12.94 2.75
CA SER A 272 -16.79 14.03 2.49
C SER A 272 -15.91 13.76 1.27
N LEU A 273 -15.48 12.51 1.07
CA LEU A 273 -14.71 12.12 -0.11
C LEU A 273 -15.54 12.23 -1.40
N VAL A 274 -16.78 11.74 -1.39
CA VAL A 274 -17.68 11.84 -2.55
C VAL A 274 -17.93 13.31 -2.89
N SER A 275 -18.24 14.14 -1.88
CA SER A 275 -18.44 15.59 -2.06
C SER A 275 -17.22 16.27 -2.66
N ALA A 276 -16.01 15.90 -2.23
CA ALA A 276 -14.77 16.45 -2.80
C ALA A 276 -14.57 16.08 -4.27
N TRP A 277 -14.90 14.84 -4.66
CA TRP A 277 -14.85 14.42 -6.06
C TRP A 277 -15.93 15.11 -6.91
N MET A 278 -17.16 15.32 -6.37
CA MET A 278 -18.21 16.07 -7.08
C MET A 278 -17.81 17.51 -7.34
N LYS A 279 -17.21 18.19 -6.36
CA LYS A 279 -16.65 19.54 -6.55
C LYS A 279 -15.54 19.57 -7.59
N ALA A 280 -14.68 18.53 -7.64
CA ALA A 280 -13.67 18.43 -8.67
C ALA A 280 -14.30 18.28 -10.08
N ALA A 281 -15.41 17.56 -10.21
CA ALA A 281 -16.16 17.48 -11.46
C ALA A 281 -16.75 18.82 -11.89
N GLU A 282 -17.29 19.60 -10.95
CA GLU A 282 -17.80 20.96 -11.23
C GLU A 282 -16.70 21.86 -11.81
N VAL A 283 -15.53 21.90 -11.18
CA VAL A 283 -14.37 22.68 -11.67
C VAL A 283 -13.92 22.23 -13.05
N LEU A 284 -13.97 20.92 -13.34
CA LEU A 284 -13.64 20.39 -14.67
C LEU A 284 -14.65 20.80 -15.74
N ASP A 285 -15.95 20.81 -15.41
CA ASP A 285 -16.99 21.28 -16.34
C ASP A 285 -16.80 22.77 -16.67
N GLU A 286 -16.55 23.60 -15.66
CA GLU A 286 -16.28 25.04 -15.83
C GLU A 286 -15.04 25.30 -16.71
N GLN A 287 -14.09 24.35 -16.76
CA GLN A 287 -12.92 24.40 -17.59
C GLN A 287 -13.12 23.81 -19.00
N GLY A 288 -14.31 23.27 -19.32
CA GLY A 288 -14.61 22.61 -20.58
C GLY A 288 -14.16 21.16 -20.66
N GLU A 289 -13.64 20.55 -19.56
CA GLU A 289 -13.22 19.13 -19.51
C GLU A 289 -14.43 18.21 -19.19
N VAL A 290 -15.51 18.37 -19.95
CA VAL A 290 -16.84 17.77 -19.71
C VAL A 290 -16.79 16.23 -19.65
N ILE A 291 -16.03 15.59 -20.55
CA ILE A 291 -15.91 14.12 -20.57
C ILE A 291 -15.26 13.63 -19.26
N LEU A 292 -14.17 14.26 -18.84
CA LEU A 292 -13.48 13.90 -17.62
C LEU A 292 -14.35 14.20 -16.39
N ALA A 293 -15.11 15.28 -16.37
CA ALA A 293 -16.07 15.59 -15.31
C ALA A 293 -17.10 14.47 -15.16
N GLY A 294 -17.62 13.94 -16.27
CA GLY A 294 -18.52 12.78 -16.28
C GLY A 294 -17.85 11.52 -15.70
N GLU A 295 -16.61 11.22 -16.10
CA GLU A 295 -15.83 10.10 -15.53
C GLU A 295 -15.61 10.27 -14.03
N VAL A 296 -15.34 11.49 -13.55
CA VAL A 296 -15.17 11.80 -12.11
C VAL A 296 -16.46 11.55 -11.34
N ARG A 297 -17.62 11.99 -11.85
CA ARG A 297 -18.93 11.73 -11.21
C ARG A 297 -19.21 10.23 -11.12
N TYR A 298 -18.98 9.51 -12.22
CA TYR A 298 -19.12 8.05 -12.26
C TYR A 298 -18.21 7.39 -11.21
N PHE A 299 -16.93 7.76 -11.17
CA PHE A 299 -15.99 7.26 -10.19
C PHE A 299 -16.45 7.53 -8.75
N ALA A 300 -16.91 8.75 -8.44
CA ALA A 300 -17.34 9.14 -7.10
C ALA A 300 -18.54 8.32 -6.61
N THR A 301 -19.50 8.04 -7.49
CA THR A 301 -20.71 7.27 -7.16
C THR A 301 -20.44 5.77 -7.10
N HIS A 302 -19.39 5.27 -7.78
CA HIS A 302 -19.02 3.84 -7.83
C HIS A 302 -17.84 3.50 -6.93
N LEU A 303 -17.49 4.37 -5.96
CA LEU A 303 -16.45 4.06 -4.98
C LEU A 303 -16.78 2.78 -4.19
N PRO A 304 -15.81 1.91 -3.91
CA PRO A 304 -16.02 0.67 -3.16
C PRO A 304 -16.76 0.92 -1.83
N PRO A 305 -17.70 0.08 -1.43
CA PRO A 305 -18.46 0.28 -0.18
C PRO A 305 -17.56 0.26 1.05
N VAL A 306 -17.96 1.04 2.07
CA VAL A 306 -17.27 1.05 3.36
C VAL A 306 -17.73 -0.16 4.15
N LEU A 307 -16.96 -1.26 4.10
CA LEU A 307 -17.28 -2.49 4.81
C LEU A 307 -16.28 -2.73 5.95
N THR A 308 -16.79 -3.25 7.07
CA THR A 308 -15.97 -3.86 8.12
C THR A 308 -15.47 -5.23 7.65
N ASP A 309 -14.46 -5.78 8.33
CA ASP A 309 -14.06 -7.18 8.08
C ASP A 309 -15.18 -8.16 8.39
N ARG A 310 -15.98 -7.88 9.43
CA ARG A 310 -17.15 -8.70 9.80
C ARG A 310 -18.15 -8.75 8.66
N GLN A 311 -18.50 -7.61 8.05
CA GLN A 311 -19.40 -7.55 6.89
C GLN A 311 -18.83 -8.27 5.65
N ARG A 312 -17.52 -8.19 5.43
CA ARG A 312 -16.86 -8.92 4.33
C ARG A 312 -16.96 -10.44 4.54
N PHE A 313 -16.74 -10.94 5.76
CA PHE A 313 -16.92 -12.35 6.09
C PHE A 313 -18.37 -12.77 5.97
N ALA A 314 -19.30 -11.97 6.49
CA ALA A 314 -20.74 -12.24 6.35
C ALA A 314 -21.15 -12.36 4.86
N GLY A 315 -20.70 -11.45 4.01
CA GLY A 315 -20.94 -11.51 2.57
C GLY A 315 -20.32 -12.75 1.89
N GLN A 316 -19.17 -13.25 2.38
CA GLN A 316 -18.60 -14.52 1.91
C GLN A 316 -19.48 -15.71 2.28
N PHE A 317 -19.98 -15.78 3.52
CA PHE A 317 -20.89 -16.85 3.97
C PHE A 317 -22.22 -16.85 3.21
N ILE A 318 -22.81 -15.68 2.99
CA ILE A 318 -24.06 -15.57 2.23
C ILE A 318 -23.86 -16.10 0.80
N ARG A 319 -22.84 -15.64 0.10
CA ARG A 319 -22.54 -16.13 -1.28
C ARG A 319 -22.27 -17.61 -1.31
N PHE A 320 -21.55 -18.17 -0.33
CA PHE A 320 -21.30 -19.61 -0.24
C PHE A 320 -22.59 -20.41 -0.09
N LYS A 321 -23.52 -19.97 0.77
CA LYS A 321 -24.84 -20.58 0.92
C LYS A 321 -25.65 -20.53 -0.36
N GLU A 322 -25.70 -19.38 -1.03
CA GLU A 322 -26.40 -19.21 -2.30
C GLU A 322 -25.85 -20.14 -3.39
N GLN A 323 -24.52 -20.32 -3.46
CA GLN A 323 -23.90 -21.25 -4.40
C GLN A 323 -24.26 -22.70 -4.09
N GLN A 324 -24.31 -23.09 -2.83
CA GLN A 324 -24.74 -24.44 -2.43
C GLN A 324 -26.23 -24.71 -2.73
N HIS A 325 -27.10 -23.70 -2.55
CA HIS A 325 -28.50 -23.82 -2.92
C HIS A 325 -28.73 -23.98 -4.43
N ARG A 326 -27.94 -23.24 -5.24
CA ARG A 326 -27.99 -23.39 -6.72
C ARG A 326 -27.38 -24.69 -7.22
N ALA A 327 -26.48 -25.31 -6.47
CA ALA A 327 -25.83 -26.56 -6.83
C ALA A 327 -26.61 -27.82 -6.40
N LYS A 328 -27.69 -27.68 -5.61
CA LYS A 328 -28.57 -28.79 -5.30
C LYS A 328 -29.47 -29.03 -6.52
N PRO A 329 -29.40 -30.23 -7.18
CA PRO A 329 -30.34 -30.58 -8.22
C PRO A 329 -31.77 -30.61 -7.60
N GLU A 330 -32.73 -30.05 -8.31
CA GLU A 330 -34.15 -30.24 -7.98
C GLU A 330 -34.39 -31.74 -7.87
N GLY A 331 -34.81 -32.20 -6.68
CA GLY A 331 -35.13 -33.58 -6.46
C GLY A 331 -36.24 -34.03 -7.42
N PRO A 332 -36.32 -35.32 -7.78
CA PRO A 332 -37.28 -35.78 -8.75
C PRO A 332 -38.71 -35.40 -8.30
N VAL A 333 -39.41 -34.71 -9.19
CA VAL A 333 -40.84 -34.42 -9.04
C VAL A 333 -41.52 -35.74 -8.79
N ARG A 334 -42.13 -35.94 -7.62
CA ARG A 334 -42.96 -37.09 -7.30
C ARG A 334 -44.08 -37.09 -8.33
N GLY A 335 -44.01 -38.03 -9.29
CA GLY A 335 -45.08 -38.31 -10.22
C GLY A 335 -46.30 -38.80 -9.43
N ASP A 336 -47.45 -38.22 -9.74
CA ASP A 336 -48.75 -38.66 -9.25
C ASP A 336 -48.96 -40.15 -9.53
N PRO A 337 -49.49 -40.96 -8.58
CA PRO A 337 -49.84 -42.35 -8.83
C PRO A 337 -51.05 -42.40 -9.76
N LYS A 338 -50.84 -42.90 -10.99
CA LYS A 338 -51.94 -43.23 -11.91
C LYS A 338 -52.87 -44.21 -11.24
N VAL A 339 -54.12 -43.79 -11.06
CA VAL A 339 -55.28 -44.62 -10.76
C VAL A 339 -55.38 -45.67 -11.84
N GLN A 340 -55.17 -46.95 -11.48
CA GLN A 340 -55.54 -48.09 -12.33
C GLN A 340 -57.07 -48.32 -12.18
N GLU A 341 -57.81 -47.88 -13.20
CA GLU A 341 -59.19 -48.39 -13.41
C GLU A 341 -59.13 -49.88 -13.77
N ARG A 342 -59.74 -50.70 -12.95
CA ARG A 342 -60.11 -52.09 -13.25
C ARG A 342 -61.34 -52.02 -14.13
N THR A 343 -61.26 -52.56 -15.35
CA THR A 343 -62.42 -52.90 -16.18
C THR A 343 -62.61 -54.44 -16.14
N LEU A 344 -63.81 -54.88 -15.91
CA LEU A 344 -64.30 -56.20 -15.85
C LEU A 344 -64.11 -57.00 -17.19
#